data_e8e8dd06877781ec091f090bce550d47
#
_entry.id   e8e8dd06877781ec091f090bce550d47
#
_cell.length_a   1.000
_cell.length_b   1.000
_cell.length_c   1.000
_cell.angle_alpha   90.00
_cell.angle_beta   90.00
_cell.angle_gamma   90.00
#
_symmetry.space_group_name_H-M   'P 1'
#
loop_
_entity.id
_entity.type
_entity.pdbx_description
1 polymer ?
#
loop_
_entity_poly.entity_id
_entity_poly.type
_entity_poly.pdbx_seq_one_letter_code
_entity_poly.pdbx_strand_id
1 'polypeptide(L)'
;QVAGYESFSSQEYYRLAYEIAGDIIGGEYGIHKLEDYDLVWSPSGKTCSEHLFSLQTKSGDELYGTLFSSHYCGRLNAAGNIDNSLTVGCRKHWYLLFEEKDYRVDKGVLHCWIRQNSDTSWGGGSYYPNFGKWQRMVEAKEPPFDNPKVTSGWRCDEGGSEQFFAFTTKYSQQIADQTQPRTDANYPFLRYADIVLIFAEAANELNGPTKESVDALNDVRTRSNATGKELANFTDKTSLRSAILEERAMELALEGDRRWDLIRWGIYLQAMNALGGMDEANNVKQRSSKHLLFPIPTLEILTNQGINENNPGWD
;
A
#
# COMPACT_ATOMS: atom_id res chain seq x y z
N GLN A 1 -25.11 1.16 17.14
CA GLN A 1 -26.07 1.22 16.02
C GLN A 1 -26.24 2.69 15.63
N VAL A 2 -25.88 3.05 14.41
CA VAL A 2 -26.28 4.36 13.88
C VAL A 2 -27.77 4.26 13.55
N ALA A 3 -28.57 5.16 14.10
CA ALA A 3 -30.03 5.14 13.93
C ALA A 3 -30.38 5.16 12.44
N GLY A 4 -31.16 4.18 11.99
CA GLY A 4 -31.64 4.06 10.61
C GLY A 4 -30.88 3.09 9.70
N TYR A 5 -29.83 2.42 10.18
CA TYR A 5 -29.15 1.35 9.44
C TYR A 5 -29.55 -0.02 9.97
N GLU A 6 -29.95 -0.89 9.08
CA GLU A 6 -30.15 -2.30 9.40
C GLU A 6 -28.80 -2.95 9.75
N SER A 7 -28.76 -3.74 10.83
CA SER A 7 -27.58 -4.52 11.17
C SER A 7 -27.65 -5.86 10.44
N PHE A 8 -26.84 -6.04 9.42
CA PHE A 8 -26.66 -7.33 8.77
C PHE A 8 -25.79 -8.24 9.63
N SER A 9 -26.00 -9.55 9.52
CA SER A 9 -25.06 -10.54 10.04
C SER A 9 -23.77 -10.53 9.22
N SER A 10 -22.66 -11.06 9.77
CA SER A 10 -21.42 -11.21 9.03
C SER A 10 -21.60 -11.99 7.73
N GLN A 11 -22.45 -13.00 7.74
CA GLN A 11 -22.77 -13.83 6.56
C GLN A 11 -23.46 -13.01 5.48
N GLU A 12 -24.40 -12.12 5.83
CA GLU A 12 -25.08 -11.26 4.87
C GLU A 12 -24.11 -10.24 4.26
N TYR A 13 -23.21 -9.66 5.05
CA TYR A 13 -22.18 -8.76 4.51
C TYR A 13 -21.23 -9.48 3.56
N TYR A 14 -20.79 -10.70 3.86
CA TYR A 14 -19.97 -11.47 2.94
C TYR A 14 -20.71 -11.84 1.67
N ARG A 15 -22.01 -12.16 1.75
CA ARG A 15 -22.84 -12.43 0.59
C ARG A 15 -22.94 -11.20 -0.32
N LEU A 16 -23.24 -10.04 0.24
CA LEU A 16 -23.30 -8.79 -0.52
C LEU A 16 -21.93 -8.44 -1.14
N ALA A 17 -20.84 -8.60 -0.40
CA ALA A 17 -19.50 -8.37 -0.91
C ALA A 17 -19.17 -9.31 -2.08
N TYR A 18 -19.54 -10.60 -1.96
CA TYR A 18 -19.35 -11.60 -3.00
C TYR A 18 -20.14 -11.25 -4.27
N GLU A 19 -21.43 -10.92 -4.13
CA GLU A 19 -22.31 -10.58 -5.24
C GLU A 19 -21.83 -9.32 -5.96
N ILE A 20 -21.62 -8.22 -5.24
CA ILE A 20 -21.20 -6.93 -5.84
C ILE A 20 -19.81 -7.03 -6.48
N ALA A 21 -18.85 -7.66 -5.80
CA ALA A 21 -17.52 -7.85 -6.38
C ALA A 21 -17.56 -8.76 -7.61
N GLY A 22 -18.40 -9.81 -7.58
CA GLY A 22 -18.65 -10.69 -8.72
C GLY A 22 -19.25 -9.97 -9.92
N ASP A 23 -20.21 -9.08 -9.69
CA ASP A 23 -20.84 -8.25 -10.74
C ASP A 23 -19.82 -7.30 -11.38
N ILE A 24 -18.92 -6.70 -10.57
CA ILE A 24 -17.84 -5.84 -11.10
C ILE A 24 -16.87 -6.68 -11.95
N ILE A 25 -16.48 -7.85 -11.46
CA ILE A 25 -15.58 -8.78 -12.18
C ILE A 25 -16.26 -9.27 -13.46
N GLY A 26 -17.57 -9.52 -13.42
CA GLY A 26 -18.38 -9.91 -14.55
C GLY A 26 -18.62 -8.81 -15.60
N GLY A 27 -18.28 -7.55 -15.28
CA GLY A 27 -18.40 -6.42 -16.19
C GLY A 27 -19.75 -5.69 -16.19
N GLU A 28 -20.62 -5.95 -15.21
CA GLU A 28 -21.93 -5.29 -15.09
C GLU A 28 -21.82 -3.75 -14.96
N TYR A 29 -20.72 -3.26 -14.37
CA TYR A 29 -20.47 -1.83 -14.14
C TYR A 29 -19.35 -1.26 -15.03
N GLY A 30 -19.00 -1.94 -16.11
CA GLY A 30 -17.96 -1.55 -17.04
C GLY A 30 -16.81 -2.56 -17.05
N ILE A 31 -15.87 -2.36 -17.98
CA ILE A 31 -14.75 -3.26 -18.14
C ILE A 31 -13.60 -2.79 -17.22
N HIS A 32 -13.38 -3.53 -16.17
CA HIS A 32 -12.25 -3.37 -15.27
C HIS A 32 -11.33 -4.59 -15.34
N LYS A 33 -10.04 -4.40 -15.19
CA LYS A 33 -9.04 -5.48 -15.19
C LYS A 33 -7.80 -5.11 -14.40
N LEU A 34 -7.03 -6.10 -14.01
CA LEU A 34 -5.68 -5.90 -13.50
C LEU A 34 -4.79 -5.38 -14.63
N GLU A 35 -4.14 -4.28 -14.40
CA GLU A 35 -3.15 -3.69 -15.31
C GLU A 35 -1.73 -3.97 -14.80
N ASP A 36 -0.74 -3.70 -15.63
CA ASP A 36 0.65 -3.72 -15.17
C ASP A 36 0.83 -2.78 -13.97
N TYR A 37 1.49 -3.28 -12.93
CA TYR A 37 1.61 -2.56 -11.66
C TYR A 37 2.20 -1.15 -11.82
N ASP A 38 3.23 -0.98 -12.66
CA ASP A 38 3.81 0.34 -12.94
C ASP A 38 2.88 1.25 -13.74
N LEU A 39 2.01 0.70 -14.58
CA LEU A 39 1.02 1.51 -15.29
C LEU A 39 0.04 2.14 -14.30
N VAL A 40 -0.48 1.36 -13.35
CA VAL A 40 -1.44 1.83 -12.33
C VAL A 40 -0.92 3.07 -11.60
N TRP A 41 0.38 3.12 -11.33
CA TRP A 41 1.02 4.18 -10.56
C TRP A 41 1.73 5.24 -11.41
N SER A 42 1.62 5.15 -12.73
CA SER A 42 2.24 6.09 -13.66
C SER A 42 1.32 7.26 -14.01
N PRO A 43 1.86 8.39 -14.50
CA PRO A 43 1.05 9.50 -15.01
C PRO A 43 0.12 9.09 -16.16
N SER A 44 0.55 8.15 -17.02
CA SER A 44 -0.27 7.62 -18.11
C SER A 44 -1.38 6.68 -17.66
N GLY A 45 -1.24 6.09 -16.48
CA GLY A 45 -2.23 5.16 -15.90
C GLY A 45 -3.31 5.80 -15.03
N LYS A 46 -3.35 7.14 -14.91
CA LYS A 46 -4.31 7.86 -14.05
C LYS A 46 -5.77 7.48 -14.25
N THR A 47 -6.14 7.06 -15.44
CA THR A 47 -7.48 6.63 -15.82
C THR A 47 -7.50 5.23 -16.41
N CYS A 48 -6.52 4.40 -16.03
CA CYS A 48 -6.50 3.01 -16.50
C CYS A 48 -7.69 2.22 -15.94
N SER A 49 -7.96 1.08 -16.55
CA SER A 49 -9.13 0.26 -16.23
C SER A 49 -9.08 -0.37 -14.82
N GLU A 50 -7.95 -0.32 -14.14
CA GLU A 50 -7.84 -0.77 -12.75
C GLU A 50 -8.38 0.25 -11.74
N HIS A 51 -8.44 1.55 -12.07
CA HIS A 51 -8.99 2.58 -11.19
C HIS A 51 -10.51 2.63 -11.28
N LEU A 52 -11.23 2.21 -10.23
CA LEU A 52 -12.67 2.34 -10.14
C LEU A 52 -13.07 3.71 -9.58
N PHE A 53 -12.42 4.11 -8.50
CA PHE A 53 -12.68 5.41 -7.88
C PHE A 53 -11.36 6.03 -7.39
N SER A 54 -10.99 7.18 -7.93
CA SER A 54 -9.75 7.87 -7.61
C SER A 54 -9.95 9.37 -7.45
N LEU A 55 -9.29 9.94 -6.48
CA LEU A 55 -9.14 11.39 -6.38
C LEU A 55 -8.22 11.86 -7.49
N GLN A 56 -8.75 12.67 -8.41
CA GLN A 56 -8.00 13.23 -9.50
C GLN A 56 -7.23 14.47 -9.02
N THR A 57 -5.94 14.52 -9.33
CA THR A 57 -5.05 15.59 -8.90
C THR A 57 -4.35 16.23 -10.09
N LYS A 58 -3.86 17.49 -9.89
CA LYS A 58 -3.17 18.25 -10.92
C LYS A 58 -1.89 18.85 -10.36
N SER A 59 -0.78 18.58 -10.99
CA SER A 59 0.52 19.13 -10.57
C SER A 59 0.59 20.65 -10.75
N GLY A 60 1.40 21.30 -9.91
CA GLY A 60 1.60 22.75 -9.96
C GLY A 60 0.41 23.58 -9.46
N ASP A 61 -0.62 22.96 -8.92
CA ASP A 61 -1.81 23.62 -8.42
C ASP A 61 -1.94 23.43 -6.90
N GLU A 62 -2.03 24.52 -6.15
CA GLU A 62 -2.13 24.46 -4.69
C GLU A 62 -3.44 23.87 -4.19
N LEU A 63 -4.51 23.97 -4.97
CA LEU A 63 -5.83 23.43 -4.61
C LEU A 63 -5.99 21.98 -5.03
N TYR A 64 -5.45 21.60 -6.18
CA TYR A 64 -5.70 20.30 -6.82
C TYR A 64 -4.49 19.37 -6.83
N GLY A 65 -3.32 19.84 -6.41
CA GLY A 65 -2.12 19.02 -6.27
C GLY A 65 -2.05 18.28 -4.94
N THR A 66 -1.35 17.14 -4.92
CA THR A 66 -1.16 16.32 -3.72
C THR A 66 0.28 16.31 -3.23
N LEU A 67 0.45 16.08 -1.93
CA LEU A 67 1.76 15.89 -1.29
C LEU A 67 2.11 14.40 -1.09
N PHE A 68 1.31 13.47 -1.61
CA PHE A 68 1.57 12.02 -1.41
C PHE A 68 2.96 11.61 -1.86
N SER A 69 3.41 12.08 -3.01
CA SER A 69 4.77 11.78 -3.48
C SER A 69 5.83 12.20 -2.46
N SER A 70 5.70 13.37 -1.83
CA SER A 70 6.67 13.86 -0.86
C SER A 70 6.74 13.01 0.40
N HIS A 71 5.62 12.42 0.82
CA HIS A 71 5.55 11.67 2.06
C HIS A 71 5.86 10.19 1.89
N TYR A 72 5.46 9.59 0.78
CA TYR A 72 5.51 8.15 0.58
C TYR A 72 6.68 7.68 -0.29
N CYS A 73 7.04 8.41 -1.33
CA CYS A 73 8.03 7.95 -2.29
C CYS A 73 9.07 8.98 -2.69
N GLY A 74 8.85 10.21 -2.31
CA GLY A 74 9.70 11.28 -2.76
C GLY A 74 9.46 11.77 -4.19
N ARG A 75 9.91 13.01 -4.44
CA ARG A 75 9.92 13.57 -5.79
C ARG A 75 11.23 13.25 -6.47
N LEU A 76 11.13 12.73 -7.69
CA LEU A 76 12.29 12.67 -8.57
C LEU A 76 12.49 14.05 -9.19
N ASN A 77 13.63 14.67 -8.95
CA ASN A 77 13.99 15.89 -9.66
C ASN A 77 14.49 15.60 -11.08
N ALA A 78 14.79 16.64 -11.89
CA ALA A 78 15.23 16.47 -13.27
C ALA A 78 16.52 15.65 -13.44
N ALA A 79 17.31 15.53 -12.38
CA ALA A 79 18.50 14.69 -12.34
C ALA A 79 18.19 13.24 -11.93
N GLY A 80 16.92 12.90 -11.65
CA GLY A 80 16.53 11.59 -11.18
C GLY A 80 16.72 11.36 -9.68
N ASN A 81 17.06 12.41 -8.94
CA ASN A 81 17.27 12.33 -7.49
C ASN A 81 15.97 12.63 -6.72
N ILE A 82 15.88 12.12 -5.52
CA ILE A 82 14.68 12.27 -4.69
C ILE A 82 14.89 13.40 -3.70
N ASP A 83 14.03 14.39 -3.80
CA ASP A 83 13.95 15.49 -2.85
C ASP A 83 12.68 15.39 -2.03
N ASN A 84 12.83 15.10 -0.70
CA ASN A 84 11.70 15.23 0.20
C ASN A 84 11.81 14.62 1.58
N SER A 85 10.63 14.54 2.23
CA SER A 85 10.51 14.21 3.65
C SER A 85 10.52 12.70 3.94
N LEU A 86 10.11 11.82 3.01
CA LEU A 86 10.01 10.36 3.19
C LEU A 86 9.52 9.98 4.61
N THR A 87 8.31 10.41 4.96
CA THR A 87 7.82 10.32 6.35
C THR A 87 7.02 9.05 6.62
N VAL A 88 6.57 8.37 5.57
CA VAL A 88 5.73 7.18 5.68
C VAL A 88 6.33 6.04 4.88
N GLY A 89 6.71 5.00 5.57
CA GLY A 89 7.28 3.80 4.96
C GLY A 89 6.82 2.50 5.64
N CYS A 90 7.11 1.41 4.99
CA CYS A 90 6.80 0.07 5.46
C CYS A 90 7.95 -0.52 6.26
N ARG A 91 7.63 -1.43 7.17
CA ARG A 91 8.61 -2.14 7.98
C ARG A 91 9.23 -3.32 7.23
N LYS A 92 10.40 -3.76 7.69
CA LYS A 92 11.16 -4.90 7.16
C LYS A 92 10.31 -6.15 6.92
N HIS A 93 9.49 -6.55 7.88
CA HIS A 93 8.66 -7.76 7.74
C HIS A 93 7.60 -7.65 6.64
N TRP A 94 7.13 -6.47 6.27
CA TRP A 94 6.32 -6.29 5.05
C TRP A 94 7.16 -6.61 3.81
N TYR A 95 8.37 -6.10 3.72
CA TYR A 95 9.27 -6.37 2.60
C TYR A 95 9.57 -7.87 2.45
N LEU A 96 9.71 -8.57 3.59
CA LEU A 96 9.99 -10.01 3.61
C LEU A 96 8.81 -10.91 3.23
N LEU A 97 7.60 -10.36 3.06
CA LEU A 97 6.45 -11.13 2.54
C LEU A 97 6.62 -11.46 1.06
N PHE A 98 7.36 -10.65 0.31
CA PHE A 98 7.50 -10.82 -1.13
C PHE A 98 8.39 -11.99 -1.50
N GLU A 99 7.96 -12.74 -2.51
CA GLU A 99 8.81 -13.73 -3.16
C GLU A 99 9.91 -13.04 -3.98
N GLU A 100 11.01 -13.76 -4.19
CA GLU A 100 12.16 -13.23 -4.92
C GLU A 100 11.83 -12.77 -6.34
N LYS A 101 10.91 -13.46 -7.01
CA LYS A 101 10.49 -13.17 -8.39
C LYS A 101 9.30 -12.22 -8.49
N ASP A 102 8.76 -11.75 -7.36
CA ASP A 102 7.66 -10.82 -7.33
C ASP A 102 8.13 -9.44 -7.76
N TYR A 103 7.69 -8.99 -8.96
CA TYR A 103 8.19 -7.75 -9.51
C TYR A 103 7.71 -6.49 -8.79
N ARG A 104 6.73 -6.59 -7.89
CA ARG A 104 6.31 -5.46 -7.05
C ARG A 104 7.45 -4.95 -6.17
N VAL A 105 8.40 -5.82 -5.82
CA VAL A 105 9.61 -5.39 -5.11
C VAL A 105 10.47 -4.50 -6.02
N ASP A 106 10.64 -4.89 -7.28
CA ASP A 106 11.50 -4.17 -8.21
C ASP A 106 10.87 -2.84 -8.66
N LYS A 107 9.55 -2.85 -8.87
CA LYS A 107 8.80 -1.70 -9.40
C LYS A 107 8.07 -0.89 -8.33
N GLY A 108 7.76 -1.49 -7.19
CA GLY A 108 6.93 -0.91 -6.13
C GLY A 108 7.68 -0.43 -4.90
N VAL A 109 8.96 -0.78 -4.76
CA VAL A 109 9.80 -0.39 -3.63
C VAL A 109 10.92 0.54 -4.09
N LEU A 110 11.09 1.62 -3.37
CA LEU A 110 12.21 2.54 -3.58
C LEU A 110 13.44 2.01 -2.84
N HIS A 111 14.38 1.45 -3.59
CA HIS A 111 15.58 0.85 -3.02
C HIS A 111 16.72 1.81 -2.78
N CYS A 112 16.88 2.82 -3.64
CA CYS A 112 17.96 3.78 -3.54
C CYS A 112 17.48 5.19 -3.81
N TRP A 113 18.02 6.15 -3.10
CA TRP A 113 17.80 7.57 -3.37
C TRP A 113 18.96 8.45 -2.90
N ILE A 114 19.12 9.61 -3.52
CA ILE A 114 20.05 10.66 -3.13
C ILE A 114 19.23 11.85 -2.65
N ARG A 115 19.66 12.47 -1.58
CA ARG A 115 19.02 13.65 -1.03
C ARG A 115 19.79 14.91 -1.44
N GLN A 116 19.08 15.91 -1.92
CA GLN A 116 19.66 17.22 -2.13
C GLN A 116 19.75 17.99 -0.82
N ASN A 117 20.90 18.57 -0.55
CA ASN A 117 21.10 19.43 0.60
C ASN A 117 20.56 20.85 0.32
N SER A 118 20.40 21.65 1.37
CA SER A 118 19.94 23.05 1.26
C SER A 118 20.87 23.98 0.48
N ASP A 119 22.13 23.63 0.35
CA ASP A 119 23.15 24.33 -0.45
C ASP A 119 23.16 23.88 -1.92
N THR A 120 22.18 23.12 -2.38
CA THR A 120 22.07 22.51 -3.70
C THR A 120 23.09 21.42 -4.02
N SER A 121 24.01 21.10 -3.12
CA SER A 121 24.88 19.94 -3.24
C SER A 121 24.09 18.65 -2.97
N TRP A 122 24.60 17.52 -3.51
CA TRP A 122 24.01 16.23 -3.27
C TRP A 122 24.62 15.59 -2.02
N GLY A 123 23.78 15.23 -1.08
CA GLY A 123 24.18 14.50 0.11
C GLY A 123 24.52 13.04 -0.17
N GLY A 124 25.00 12.37 0.86
CA GLY A 124 25.18 10.92 0.80
C GLY A 124 23.90 10.19 0.43
N GLY A 125 24.02 9.11 -0.30
CA GLY A 125 22.88 8.29 -0.68
C GLY A 125 22.28 7.56 0.52
N SER A 126 21.04 7.15 0.35
CA SER A 126 20.34 6.25 1.25
C SER A 126 19.85 5.03 0.51
N TYR A 127 19.78 3.89 1.18
CA TYR A 127 19.27 2.66 0.59
C TYR A 127 18.42 1.87 1.60
N TYR A 128 17.53 1.03 1.09
CA TYR A 128 16.72 0.10 1.85
C TYR A 128 16.60 -1.23 1.14
N PRO A 129 16.55 -2.26 1.87
CA PRO A 129 17.59 -2.80 2.74
C PRO A 129 18.40 -3.82 1.97
N ASN A 130 19.53 -4.20 2.53
CA ASN A 130 20.36 -5.24 1.96
C ASN A 130 19.84 -6.63 2.40
N PHE A 131 18.74 -7.10 1.84
CA PHE A 131 18.23 -8.45 2.11
C PHE A 131 18.34 -9.30 0.84
N GLY A 132 19.42 -9.96 0.61
CA GLY A 132 19.65 -10.97 -0.42
C GLY A 132 19.13 -10.66 -1.84
N LYS A 133 17.83 -10.46 -2.02
CA LYS A 133 17.20 -10.11 -3.28
C LYS A 133 17.71 -8.77 -3.82
N TRP A 134 17.71 -7.75 -2.98
CA TRP A 134 18.15 -6.42 -3.31
C TRP A 134 19.64 -6.41 -3.71
N GLN A 135 20.48 -7.11 -2.97
CA GLN A 135 21.90 -7.20 -3.29
C GLN A 135 22.15 -7.82 -4.66
N ARG A 136 21.39 -8.84 -5.04
CA ARG A 136 21.47 -9.45 -6.37
C ARG A 136 21.09 -8.48 -7.48
N MET A 137 20.06 -7.65 -7.28
CA MET A 137 19.66 -6.62 -8.22
C MET A 137 20.79 -5.58 -8.41
N VAL A 138 21.44 -5.17 -7.32
CA VAL A 138 22.59 -4.26 -7.37
C VAL A 138 23.76 -4.89 -8.13
N GLU A 139 24.09 -6.14 -7.84
CA GLU A 139 25.17 -6.89 -8.48
C GLU A 139 24.88 -7.13 -9.97
N ALA A 140 23.65 -7.45 -10.32
CA ALA A 140 23.22 -7.64 -11.69
C ALA A 140 23.04 -6.33 -12.46
N LYS A 141 23.10 -5.18 -11.81
CA LYS A 141 22.78 -3.85 -12.39
C LYS A 141 21.42 -3.79 -13.03
N GLU A 142 20.46 -4.51 -12.44
CA GLU A 142 19.08 -4.52 -12.90
C GLU A 142 18.34 -3.23 -12.47
N PRO A 143 17.27 -2.84 -13.17
CA PRO A 143 16.45 -1.73 -12.72
C PRO A 143 15.99 -1.90 -11.25
N PRO A 144 16.00 -0.84 -10.44
CA PRO A 144 16.23 0.58 -10.78
C PRO A 144 17.70 1.01 -10.83
N PHE A 145 18.67 0.09 -10.68
CA PHE A 145 20.10 0.39 -10.54
C PHE A 145 20.82 0.63 -11.86
N ASP A 146 20.20 0.32 -12.97
CA ASP A 146 20.68 0.64 -14.31
C ASP A 146 20.27 2.03 -14.80
N ASN A 147 19.56 2.81 -13.97
CA ASN A 147 19.01 4.09 -14.38
C ASN A 147 20.12 5.08 -14.73
N PRO A 148 20.33 5.42 -16.03
CA PRO A 148 21.37 6.35 -16.44
C PRO A 148 21.15 7.77 -15.93
N LYS A 149 20.00 8.07 -15.31
CA LYS A 149 19.72 9.35 -14.66
C LYS A 149 20.31 9.45 -13.26
N VAL A 150 20.72 8.34 -12.64
CA VAL A 150 21.54 8.34 -11.42
C VAL A 150 23.00 8.56 -11.83
N THR A 151 23.25 9.62 -12.59
CA THR A 151 24.54 9.86 -13.25
C THR A 151 25.53 10.63 -12.41
N SER A 152 25.21 10.98 -11.18
CA SER A 152 26.12 11.73 -10.31
C SER A 152 27.25 10.88 -9.67
N GLY A 153 27.47 9.67 -10.17
CA GLY A 153 28.57 8.82 -9.74
C GLY A 153 28.34 8.08 -8.43
N TRP A 154 27.20 8.33 -7.76
CA TRP A 154 26.87 7.58 -6.55
C TRP A 154 26.15 6.27 -6.89
N ARG A 155 26.60 5.21 -6.26
CA ARG A 155 26.02 3.87 -6.36
C ARG A 155 25.54 3.45 -4.99
N CYS A 156 24.45 2.70 -4.92
CA CYS A 156 23.93 2.17 -3.67
C CYS A 156 24.94 1.33 -2.88
N ASP A 157 25.91 0.74 -3.59
CA ASP A 157 26.99 -0.09 -3.06
C ASP A 157 28.21 0.72 -2.58
N GLU A 158 28.25 2.03 -2.77
CA GLU A 158 29.42 2.88 -2.47
C GLU A 158 29.34 3.65 -1.13
N GLY A 159 28.50 3.20 -0.21
CA GLY A 159 28.53 3.73 1.17
C GLY A 159 27.40 4.70 1.51
N GLY A 160 26.17 4.41 1.11
CA GLY A 160 24.99 5.09 1.60
C GLY A 160 24.57 4.65 3.01
N SER A 161 23.66 5.40 3.62
CA SER A 161 23.07 5.05 4.91
C SER A 161 21.91 4.07 4.73
N GLU A 162 21.98 2.93 5.40
CA GLU A 162 20.86 1.98 5.45
C GLU A 162 19.66 2.60 6.19
N GLN A 163 18.48 2.40 5.67
CA GLN A 163 17.25 2.92 6.24
C GLN A 163 16.41 1.82 6.86
N PHE A 164 15.65 2.15 7.91
CA PHE A 164 14.80 1.20 8.63
C PHE A 164 13.45 0.95 7.97
N PHE A 165 13.09 1.71 6.93
CA PHE A 165 11.78 1.67 6.30
C PHE A 165 11.90 1.51 4.79
N ALA A 166 11.06 0.65 4.21
CA ALA A 166 10.85 0.59 2.79
C ALA A 166 9.88 1.70 2.37
N PHE A 167 10.27 2.49 1.38
CA PHE A 167 9.39 3.47 0.76
C PHE A 167 8.83 2.90 -0.54
N THR A 168 7.66 3.40 -0.95
CA THR A 168 7.00 2.93 -2.18
C THR A 168 7.29 3.84 -3.35
N THR A 169 7.20 3.29 -4.56
CA THR A 169 7.16 4.06 -5.81
C THR A 169 5.75 4.38 -6.28
N LYS A 170 4.71 3.92 -5.57
CA LYS A 170 3.31 4.05 -5.98
C LYS A 170 2.88 5.47 -6.34
N TYR A 171 3.41 6.45 -5.66
CA TYR A 171 3.07 7.86 -5.89
C TYR A 171 4.23 8.64 -6.53
N SER A 172 5.22 7.95 -7.09
CA SER A 172 6.44 8.52 -7.68
C SER A 172 6.21 9.05 -9.09
N GLN A 173 5.19 9.86 -9.29
CA GLN A 173 4.96 10.44 -10.60
C GLN A 173 6.05 11.44 -10.93
N GLN A 174 6.67 11.28 -12.09
CA GLN A 174 7.66 12.21 -12.58
C GLN A 174 6.97 13.52 -12.96
N ILE A 175 7.38 14.60 -12.32
CA ILE A 175 6.87 15.91 -12.61
C ILE A 175 7.84 16.62 -13.54
N ALA A 176 7.32 17.17 -14.61
CA ALA A 176 8.11 17.98 -15.53
C ALA A 176 8.61 19.28 -14.88
N ASP A 177 7.85 19.83 -13.95
CA ASP A 177 8.21 21.04 -13.19
C ASP A 177 8.41 20.70 -11.72
N GLN A 178 9.65 20.71 -11.27
CA GLN A 178 10.06 20.27 -9.94
C GLN A 178 10.16 21.37 -8.91
N THR A 179 9.82 22.57 -9.29
CA THR A 179 9.78 23.72 -8.37
C THR A 179 8.57 23.66 -7.45
N GLN A 180 7.58 22.82 -7.76
CA GLN A 180 6.34 22.70 -7.01
C GLN A 180 6.33 21.41 -6.15
N PRO A 181 6.03 21.50 -4.84
CA PRO A 181 5.96 20.35 -3.96
C PRO A 181 4.74 19.44 -4.22
N ARG A 182 3.77 19.91 -4.99
CA ARG A 182 2.52 19.23 -5.26
C ARG A 182 2.58 18.48 -6.58
N THR A 183 2.22 17.21 -6.52
CA THR A 183 2.25 16.31 -7.67
C THR A 183 0.84 16.03 -8.18
N ASP A 184 0.76 15.40 -9.32
CA ASP A 184 -0.49 14.92 -9.88
C ASP A 184 -0.70 13.41 -9.67
N ALA A 185 -0.08 12.84 -8.64
CA ALA A 185 -0.31 11.47 -8.23
C ALA A 185 -1.74 11.31 -7.72
N ASN A 186 -2.58 10.60 -8.48
CA ASN A 186 -3.93 10.28 -8.06
C ASN A 186 -3.91 9.36 -6.84
N TYR A 187 -4.90 9.53 -5.98
CA TYR A 187 -5.12 8.61 -4.87
C TYR A 187 -6.30 7.69 -5.20
N PRO A 188 -6.06 6.39 -5.43
CA PRO A 188 -7.13 5.44 -5.65
C PRO A 188 -7.77 5.07 -4.31
N PHE A 189 -9.05 5.39 -4.16
CA PHE A 189 -9.85 4.90 -3.04
C PHE A 189 -10.35 3.48 -3.27
N LEU A 190 -10.52 3.11 -4.54
CA LEU A 190 -10.95 1.78 -4.92
C LEU A 190 -10.36 1.42 -6.28
N ARG A 191 -9.73 0.26 -6.35
CA ARG A 191 -9.17 -0.27 -7.59
C ARG A 191 -9.49 -1.76 -7.76
N TYR A 192 -9.39 -2.25 -8.97
CA TYR A 192 -9.84 -3.58 -9.34
C TYR A 192 -9.12 -4.70 -8.56
N ALA A 193 -7.83 -4.54 -8.25
CA ALA A 193 -7.12 -5.51 -7.42
C ALA A 193 -7.74 -5.68 -6.02
N ASP A 194 -8.26 -4.59 -5.41
CA ASP A 194 -8.99 -4.69 -4.15
C ASP A 194 -10.30 -5.43 -4.32
N ILE A 195 -11.07 -5.16 -5.39
CA ILE A 195 -12.31 -5.88 -5.71
C ILE A 195 -12.05 -7.39 -5.84
N VAL A 196 -11.01 -7.79 -6.56
CA VAL A 196 -10.66 -9.20 -6.75
C VAL A 196 -10.30 -9.86 -5.41
N LEU A 197 -9.58 -9.17 -4.53
CA LEU A 197 -9.23 -9.68 -3.21
C LEU A 197 -10.44 -9.69 -2.25
N ILE A 198 -11.37 -8.73 -2.35
CA ILE A 198 -12.66 -8.75 -1.65
C ILE A 198 -13.49 -9.96 -2.08
N PHE A 199 -13.55 -10.23 -3.37
CA PHE A 199 -14.24 -11.41 -3.91
C PHE A 199 -13.64 -12.71 -3.37
N ALA A 200 -12.32 -12.86 -3.43
CA ALA A 200 -11.60 -14.02 -2.90
C ALA A 200 -11.91 -14.26 -1.41
N GLU A 201 -11.90 -13.19 -0.61
CA GLU A 201 -12.21 -13.24 0.82
C GLU A 201 -13.67 -13.64 1.05
N ALA A 202 -14.60 -12.96 0.40
CA ALA A 202 -16.02 -13.21 0.59
C ALA A 202 -16.41 -14.65 0.17
N ALA A 203 -15.88 -15.13 -0.95
CA ALA A 203 -16.08 -16.51 -1.40
C ALA A 203 -15.55 -17.51 -0.36
N ASN A 204 -14.36 -17.27 0.19
CA ASN A 204 -13.79 -18.11 1.24
C ASN A 204 -14.63 -18.08 2.53
N GLU A 205 -15.10 -16.91 2.96
CA GLU A 205 -15.90 -16.80 4.19
C GLU A 205 -17.27 -17.45 4.07
N LEU A 206 -17.85 -17.47 2.90
CA LEU A 206 -19.12 -18.16 2.64
C LEU A 206 -18.92 -19.69 2.54
N ASN A 207 -18.02 -20.13 1.70
CA ASN A 207 -17.96 -21.51 1.22
C ASN A 207 -16.73 -22.29 1.71
N GLY A 208 -15.73 -21.63 2.30
CA GLY A 208 -14.41 -22.19 2.54
C GLY A 208 -13.50 -22.08 1.30
N PRO A 209 -12.31 -22.70 1.34
CA PRO A 209 -11.43 -22.75 0.18
C PRO A 209 -12.10 -23.42 -1.00
N THR A 210 -12.24 -22.70 -2.09
CA THR A 210 -12.78 -23.16 -3.36
C THR A 210 -11.83 -22.80 -4.48
N LYS A 211 -11.95 -23.45 -5.64
CA LYS A 211 -11.17 -23.08 -6.81
C LYS A 211 -11.36 -21.60 -7.17
N GLU A 212 -12.59 -21.10 -7.09
CA GLU A 212 -12.95 -19.73 -7.39
C GLU A 212 -12.23 -18.72 -6.49
N SER A 213 -12.23 -18.95 -5.16
CA SER A 213 -11.56 -18.06 -4.21
C SER A 213 -10.03 -18.08 -4.36
N VAL A 214 -9.45 -19.24 -4.73
CA VAL A 214 -8.02 -19.38 -4.98
C VAL A 214 -7.62 -18.78 -6.33
N ASP A 215 -8.44 -18.93 -7.37
CA ASP A 215 -8.20 -18.33 -8.67
C ASP A 215 -8.19 -16.79 -8.55
N ALA A 216 -9.15 -16.20 -7.85
CA ALA A 216 -9.17 -14.76 -7.61
C ALA A 216 -7.93 -14.25 -6.85
N LEU A 217 -7.47 -14.98 -5.81
CA LEU A 217 -6.20 -14.66 -5.16
C LEU A 217 -5.03 -14.74 -6.16
N ASN A 218 -5.03 -15.76 -7.01
CA ASN A 218 -3.97 -15.99 -7.99
C ASN A 218 -3.94 -14.94 -9.10
N ASP A 219 -5.07 -14.37 -9.49
CA ASP A 219 -5.11 -13.30 -10.50
C ASP A 219 -4.22 -12.12 -10.08
N VAL A 220 -4.30 -11.70 -8.81
CA VAL A 220 -3.45 -10.63 -8.29
C VAL A 220 -1.99 -11.08 -8.18
N ARG A 221 -1.73 -12.30 -7.70
CA ARG A 221 -0.39 -12.84 -7.51
C ARG A 221 0.35 -13.00 -8.84
N THR A 222 -0.29 -13.65 -9.81
CA THR A 222 0.33 -13.95 -11.11
C THR A 222 0.52 -12.69 -11.97
N ARG A 223 -0.37 -11.69 -11.85
CA ARG A 223 -0.16 -10.37 -12.43
C ARG A 223 1.21 -9.79 -12.02
N SER A 224 1.63 -10.06 -10.80
CA SER A 224 2.88 -9.58 -10.22
C SER A 224 4.04 -10.58 -10.30
N ASN A 225 3.92 -11.61 -11.14
CA ASN A 225 4.90 -12.69 -11.28
C ASN A 225 5.20 -13.46 -9.97
N ALA A 226 4.34 -13.34 -8.95
CA ALA A 226 4.42 -14.18 -7.76
C ALA A 226 3.91 -15.60 -8.06
N THR A 227 4.31 -16.56 -7.25
CA THR A 227 3.87 -17.95 -7.44
C THR A 227 2.38 -18.09 -7.11
N GLY A 228 1.59 -18.64 -8.02
CA GLY A 228 0.21 -19.02 -7.74
C GLY A 228 0.12 -20.04 -6.61
N LYS A 229 -0.98 -20.02 -5.90
CA LYS A 229 -1.29 -20.99 -4.85
C LYS A 229 -2.20 -22.09 -5.42
N GLU A 230 -2.06 -23.29 -4.91
CA GLU A 230 -2.94 -24.40 -5.27
C GLU A 230 -4.04 -24.58 -4.21
N LEU A 231 -5.23 -25.00 -4.60
CA LEU A 231 -6.33 -25.27 -3.67
C LEU A 231 -5.92 -26.26 -2.57
N ALA A 232 -5.10 -27.25 -2.91
CA ALA A 232 -4.57 -28.24 -1.97
C ALA A 232 -3.67 -27.63 -0.85
N ASN A 233 -3.21 -26.39 -1.01
CA ASN A 233 -2.46 -25.69 0.04
C ASN A 233 -3.34 -25.23 1.22
N PHE A 234 -4.67 -25.26 1.05
CA PHE A 234 -5.61 -24.71 2.02
C PHE A 234 -6.52 -25.77 2.60
N THR A 235 -6.42 -25.99 3.90
CA THR A 235 -7.20 -27.01 4.62
C THR A 235 -8.53 -26.48 5.16
N ASP A 236 -8.64 -25.17 5.37
CA ASP A 236 -9.80 -24.52 5.96
C ASP A 236 -9.87 -23.04 5.59
N LYS A 237 -10.96 -22.37 6.01
CA LYS A 237 -11.16 -20.92 5.80
C LYS A 237 -10.02 -20.07 6.35
N THR A 238 -9.43 -20.47 7.46
CA THR A 238 -8.41 -19.69 8.15
C THR A 238 -7.11 -19.66 7.36
N SER A 239 -6.73 -20.80 6.77
CA SER A 239 -5.51 -20.92 5.97
C SER A 239 -5.58 -20.06 4.70
N LEU A 240 -6.71 -20.06 3.99
CA LEU A 240 -6.88 -19.20 2.80
C LEU A 240 -7.06 -17.73 3.20
N ARG A 241 -7.80 -17.44 4.28
CA ARG A 241 -7.92 -16.07 4.82
C ARG A 241 -6.54 -15.47 5.10
N SER A 242 -5.64 -16.25 5.71
CA SER A 242 -4.28 -15.77 6.00
C SER A 242 -3.51 -15.42 4.72
N ALA A 243 -3.62 -16.24 3.68
CA ALA A 243 -2.98 -15.97 2.39
C ALA A 243 -3.55 -14.71 1.71
N ILE A 244 -4.88 -14.51 1.76
CA ILE A 244 -5.52 -13.30 1.25
C ILE A 244 -5.07 -12.06 2.06
N LEU A 245 -4.98 -12.18 3.39
CA LEU A 245 -4.51 -11.12 4.27
C LEU A 245 -3.07 -10.69 3.96
N GLU A 246 -2.20 -11.64 3.67
CA GLU A 246 -0.82 -11.37 3.24
C GLU A 246 -0.79 -10.70 1.86
N GLU A 247 -1.57 -11.20 0.90
CA GLU A 247 -1.63 -10.61 -0.43
C GLU A 247 -2.15 -9.16 -0.38
N ARG A 248 -3.21 -8.90 0.40
CA ARG A 248 -3.70 -7.53 0.64
C ARG A 248 -2.63 -6.63 1.27
N ALA A 249 -1.80 -7.17 2.17
CA ALA A 249 -0.71 -6.41 2.78
C ALA A 249 0.38 -6.02 1.77
N MET A 250 0.66 -6.86 0.78
CA MET A 250 1.62 -6.59 -0.29
C MET A 250 1.04 -5.67 -1.36
N GLU A 251 -0.15 -5.99 -1.82
CA GLU A 251 -0.79 -5.31 -2.95
C GLU A 251 -1.27 -3.91 -2.59
N LEU A 252 -1.96 -3.76 -1.46
CA LEU A 252 -2.61 -2.52 -1.02
C LEU A 252 -1.76 -1.71 -0.03
N ALA A 253 -0.47 -2.00 0.08
CA ALA A 253 0.43 -1.28 0.97
C ALA A 253 0.41 0.22 0.69
N LEU A 254 0.29 1.03 1.75
CA LEU A 254 0.28 2.50 1.71
C LEU A 254 -0.92 3.12 0.95
N GLU A 255 -1.99 2.35 0.72
CA GLU A 255 -3.25 2.84 0.16
C GLU A 255 -4.32 3.16 1.22
N GLY A 256 -4.01 2.92 2.50
CA GLY A 256 -4.90 3.27 3.62
C GLY A 256 -5.66 2.09 4.22
N ASP A 257 -5.74 0.95 3.55
CA ASP A 257 -6.64 -0.16 3.90
C ASP A 257 -6.16 -1.01 5.08
N ARG A 258 -4.85 -1.16 5.27
CA ARG A 258 -4.30 -2.14 6.20
C ARG A 258 -4.82 -2.04 7.63
N ARG A 259 -4.98 -0.84 8.16
CA ARG A 259 -5.53 -0.63 9.50
C ARG A 259 -6.95 -1.20 9.63
N TRP A 260 -7.77 -0.92 8.63
CA TRP A 260 -9.16 -1.32 8.60
C TRP A 260 -9.32 -2.82 8.41
N ASP A 261 -8.49 -3.42 7.56
CA ASP A 261 -8.41 -4.88 7.41
C ASP A 261 -8.11 -5.56 8.74
N LEU A 262 -7.09 -5.11 9.46
CA LEU A 262 -6.72 -5.69 10.74
C LEU A 262 -7.79 -5.50 11.82
N ILE A 263 -8.51 -4.37 11.80
CA ILE A 263 -9.62 -4.10 12.73
C ILE A 263 -10.83 -5.00 12.42
N ARG A 264 -11.27 -5.04 11.17
CA ARG A 264 -12.45 -5.85 10.78
C ARG A 264 -12.23 -7.35 10.95
N TRP A 265 -10.98 -7.81 10.88
CA TRP A 265 -10.62 -9.20 11.19
C TRP A 265 -10.36 -9.46 12.67
N GLY A 266 -10.44 -8.44 13.53
CA GLY A 266 -10.27 -8.57 14.97
C GLY A 266 -8.85 -8.83 15.44
N ILE A 267 -7.85 -8.67 14.57
CA ILE A 267 -6.44 -8.97 14.86
C ILE A 267 -5.55 -7.73 14.99
N TYR A 268 -6.11 -6.53 14.93
CA TYR A 268 -5.34 -5.28 14.96
C TYR A 268 -4.40 -5.18 16.17
N LEU A 269 -4.92 -5.43 17.38
CA LEU A 269 -4.12 -5.32 18.60
C LEU A 269 -3.02 -6.38 18.66
N GLN A 270 -3.34 -7.61 18.27
CA GLN A 270 -2.37 -8.70 18.21
C GLN A 270 -1.25 -8.39 17.22
N ALA A 271 -1.60 -8.01 16.00
CA ALA A 271 -0.65 -7.70 14.94
C ALA A 271 0.24 -6.51 15.32
N MET A 272 -0.34 -5.41 15.80
CA MET A 272 0.41 -4.21 16.16
C MET A 272 1.32 -4.41 17.35
N ASN A 273 0.91 -5.19 18.36
CA ASN A 273 1.72 -5.44 19.55
C ASN A 273 2.81 -6.48 19.29
N ALA A 274 2.58 -7.44 18.38
CA ALA A 274 3.63 -8.36 17.95
C ALA A 274 4.78 -7.63 17.25
N LEU A 275 4.52 -6.54 16.54
CA LEU A 275 5.56 -5.72 15.91
C LEU A 275 6.51 -5.05 16.89
N GLY A 276 6.07 -4.79 18.13
CA GLY A 276 6.91 -4.13 19.14
C GLY A 276 8.20 -4.88 19.45
N GLY A 277 8.16 -6.21 19.37
CA GLY A 277 9.34 -7.06 19.54
C GLY A 277 10.24 -7.19 18.29
N MET A 278 9.76 -6.71 17.15
CA MET A 278 10.44 -6.79 15.84
C MET A 278 10.91 -5.41 15.35
N ASP A 279 10.65 -4.36 16.11
CA ASP A 279 10.97 -3.00 15.71
C ASP A 279 12.39 -2.64 16.09
N GLU A 280 13.30 -2.76 15.15
CA GLU A 280 14.72 -2.42 15.32
C GLU A 280 14.93 -0.95 15.73
N ALA A 281 14.01 -0.05 15.34
CA ALA A 281 14.04 1.36 15.72
C ALA A 281 13.35 1.66 17.06
N ASN A 282 12.74 0.64 17.70
CA ASN A 282 12.02 0.75 18.99
C ASN A 282 10.95 1.88 19.03
N ASN A 283 10.31 2.14 17.91
CA ASN A 283 9.32 3.21 17.77
C ASN A 283 7.87 2.71 17.83
N VAL A 284 7.64 1.39 17.82
CA VAL A 284 6.31 0.82 17.89
C VAL A 284 5.81 0.87 19.32
N LYS A 285 4.82 1.72 19.55
CA LYS A 285 4.14 1.79 20.86
C LYS A 285 3.03 0.75 20.93
N GLN A 286 2.87 0.14 22.11
CA GLN A 286 1.78 -0.80 22.35
C GLN A 286 0.42 -0.18 22.12
N ARG A 287 -0.50 -0.96 21.57
CA ARG A 287 -1.89 -0.61 21.32
C ARG A 287 -2.79 -1.27 22.33
N SER A 288 -3.82 -0.54 22.76
CA SER A 288 -4.90 -1.03 23.62
C SER A 288 -6.25 -0.87 22.90
N SER A 289 -7.33 -1.31 23.51
CA SER A 289 -8.68 -1.28 22.92
C SER A 289 -9.11 0.11 22.43
N LYS A 290 -8.69 1.18 23.09
CA LYS A 290 -8.99 2.55 22.64
C LYS A 290 -8.49 2.84 21.21
N HIS A 291 -7.42 2.18 20.77
CA HIS A 291 -6.84 2.41 19.47
C HIS A 291 -7.60 1.72 18.31
N LEU A 292 -8.66 1.00 18.61
CA LEU A 292 -9.59 0.49 17.58
C LEU A 292 -10.42 1.62 16.97
N LEU A 293 -10.68 2.67 17.75
CA LEU A 293 -11.36 3.88 17.29
C LEU A 293 -10.40 5.08 17.33
N PHE A 294 -10.70 6.09 16.56
CA PHE A 294 -10.05 7.38 16.69
C PHE A 294 -10.71 8.22 17.78
N PRO A 295 -9.98 9.16 18.42
CA PRO A 295 -10.62 10.15 19.27
C PRO A 295 -11.57 11.02 18.44
N ILE A 296 -12.70 11.39 19.05
CA ILE A 296 -13.56 12.42 18.46
C ILE A 296 -12.86 13.76 18.64
N PRO A 297 -12.72 14.60 17.58
CA PRO A 297 -12.07 15.88 17.69
C PRO A 297 -12.73 16.74 18.77
N THR A 298 -11.92 17.44 19.59
CA THR A 298 -12.42 18.29 20.68
C THR A 298 -13.40 19.33 20.18
N LEU A 299 -13.18 19.90 19.00
CA LEU A 299 -14.09 20.88 18.42
C LEU A 299 -15.49 20.28 18.17
N GLU A 300 -15.53 19.04 17.68
CA GLU A 300 -16.80 18.34 17.45
C GLU A 300 -17.56 18.10 18.76
N ILE A 301 -16.86 17.67 19.82
CA ILE A 301 -17.48 17.50 21.15
C ILE A 301 -18.02 18.81 21.69
N LEU A 302 -17.31 19.93 21.46
CA LEU A 302 -17.71 21.23 21.98
C LEU A 302 -18.88 21.86 21.21
N THR A 303 -19.05 21.53 19.94
CA THR A 303 -20.04 22.19 19.05
C THR A 303 -21.26 21.32 18.76
N ASN A 304 -21.14 20.00 18.86
CA ASN A 304 -22.21 19.06 18.57
C ASN A 304 -22.93 18.64 19.87
N GLN A 305 -24.12 19.16 20.09
CA GLN A 305 -24.91 18.86 21.29
C GLN A 305 -25.32 17.38 21.42
N GLY A 306 -25.19 16.60 20.39
CA GLY A 306 -25.45 15.16 20.39
C GLY A 306 -24.28 14.31 20.89
N ILE A 307 -23.11 14.90 21.13
CA ILE A 307 -21.89 14.23 21.56
C ILE A 307 -21.46 14.78 22.91
N ASN A 308 -21.55 13.97 23.96
CA ASN A 308 -21.24 14.39 25.33
C ASN A 308 -19.88 13.87 25.84
N GLU A 309 -19.33 12.85 25.19
CA GLU A 309 -18.10 12.19 25.61
C GLU A 309 -17.30 11.70 24.41
N ASN A 310 -16.01 11.46 24.58
CA ASN A 310 -15.14 10.90 23.58
C ASN A 310 -15.33 9.38 23.46
N ASN A 311 -14.72 8.77 22.45
CA ASN A 311 -14.64 7.32 22.37
C ASN A 311 -13.92 6.75 23.60
N PRO A 312 -14.28 5.54 24.06
CA PRO A 312 -13.74 4.96 25.30
C PRO A 312 -12.20 4.98 25.35
N GLY A 313 -11.68 5.52 26.45
CA GLY A 313 -10.23 5.62 26.70
C GLY A 313 -9.51 6.80 26.03
N TRP A 314 -10.27 7.77 25.48
CA TRP A 314 -9.75 9.01 24.90
C TRP A 314 -10.16 10.26 25.71
N ASP A 315 -10.43 10.08 26.98
CA ASP A 315 -10.80 11.13 27.92
C ASP A 315 -9.68 12.16 28.15
#